data_d6181fcf42657e7595b9f623c63a56c0
#
_entry.id   d6181fcf42657e7595b9f623c63a56c0
#
_cell.length_a   1.000
_cell.length_b   1.000
_cell.length_c   1.000
_cell.angle_alpha   90.00
_cell.angle_beta   90.00
_cell.angle_gamma   90.00
#
_symmetry.space_group_name_H-M   'P 1'
#
loop_
_entity.id
_entity.type
_entity.pdbx_description
1 polymer ?
#
loop_
_entity_poly.entity_id
_entity_poly.type
_entity_poly.pdbx_seq_one_letter_code
_entity_poly.pdbx_strand_id
1 'polypeptide(L)'
;VIDKTTHNGRSYTVPKVSRDGTAEAIFLAFLATAGLFYVNLGGAFLSAFVDGLGISRESAGYITSANKYGAAFGALFATFLVKNVPWRRSAFLTLVALISVDLVSFFLTNVTTLVLVRFTHGSIGGFLVGLGFSIIAKTRSPDRVFGMLVAIQYTFGSIAIFTVPKLVESFGPGAAFGALILFSLVTMTMLPFIPTYSNDEDGALNTDDQEPPAPALSRGLLFPASLALTALFLFQTSNMGVADYVIELGKDQGYSIGYLSNLLTVANVVAISGALLVYFLGTRFGRAVPILLGTLIAGGFTFLFHWSQIESLFFIANAITGVTWAFTVPYLLGLCATFDEHGRVVVFAGFISKMGLASGPLIGAMVLGDGNFTTIINLATAGLLLCGAFVTWAEVSAKKFADR
;
A
#
# COMPACT_ATOMS: atom_id res chain seq x y z
N VAL A 1 17.08 -26.96 -9.91
CA VAL A 1 15.96 -27.83 -10.34
C VAL A 1 15.57 -27.39 -11.75
N ILE A 2 15.62 -28.35 -12.71
CA ILE A 2 15.40 -28.11 -14.13
C ILE A 2 13.96 -28.51 -14.42
N ASP A 3 13.10 -27.56 -14.79
CA ASP A 3 11.74 -27.82 -15.22
C ASP A 3 11.72 -27.96 -16.76
N LYS A 4 11.20 -29.08 -17.25
CA LYS A 4 11.16 -29.40 -18.69
C LYS A 4 9.81 -28.99 -19.26
N THR A 5 9.74 -27.85 -19.94
CA THR A 5 8.58 -27.55 -20.81
C THR A 5 8.90 -28.00 -22.23
N THR A 6 8.14 -28.97 -22.75
CA THR A 6 8.26 -29.45 -24.12
C THR A 6 7.29 -28.70 -25.04
N HIS A 7 7.81 -27.90 -25.94
CA HIS A 7 7.11 -27.41 -27.11
C HIS A 7 7.98 -27.74 -28.36
N ASN A 8 7.46 -28.51 -29.32
CA ASN A 8 8.13 -28.90 -30.57
C ASN A 8 9.51 -29.63 -30.41
N GLY A 9 9.61 -30.59 -29.50
CA GLY A 9 10.78 -31.48 -29.47
C GLY A 9 12.10 -30.88 -29.06
N ARG A 10 12.15 -29.57 -28.69
CA ARG A 10 13.30 -28.92 -28.06
C ARG A 10 12.95 -28.56 -26.64
N SER A 11 13.63 -29.18 -25.68
CA SER A 11 13.57 -28.85 -24.25
C SER A 11 14.41 -27.59 -24.02
N TYR A 12 13.78 -26.44 -23.87
CA TYR A 12 14.43 -25.23 -23.37
C TYR A 12 14.36 -25.25 -21.85
N THR A 13 15.49 -25.42 -21.19
CA THR A 13 15.61 -25.32 -19.72
C THR A 13 15.89 -23.87 -19.35
N VAL A 14 14.89 -23.18 -18.78
CA VAL A 14 15.12 -21.86 -18.19
C VAL A 14 15.77 -22.05 -16.80
N PRO A 15 16.98 -21.48 -16.57
CA PRO A 15 17.62 -21.60 -15.26
C PRO A 15 16.76 -20.91 -14.18
N LYS A 16 16.47 -21.65 -13.11
CA LYS A 16 15.74 -21.11 -11.94
C LYS A 16 16.75 -20.58 -10.93
N VAL A 17 16.41 -19.45 -10.28
CA VAL A 17 17.19 -18.97 -9.14
C VAL A 17 17.09 -19.97 -7.97
N SER A 18 18.10 -19.98 -7.10
CA SER A 18 18.11 -20.85 -5.94
C SER A 18 17.01 -20.46 -4.95
N ARG A 19 16.31 -21.45 -4.39
CA ARG A 19 15.39 -21.25 -3.26
C ARG A 19 16.19 -20.70 -2.07
N ASP A 20 15.61 -19.74 -1.34
CA ASP A 20 16.22 -18.98 -0.23
C ASP A 20 17.37 -18.05 -0.63
N GLY A 21 17.60 -17.88 -1.94
CA GLY A 21 18.56 -16.92 -2.47
C GLY A 21 18.06 -15.48 -2.42
N THR A 22 18.99 -14.52 -2.43
CA THR A 22 18.65 -13.09 -2.52
C THR A 22 17.91 -12.77 -3.82
N ALA A 23 18.25 -13.45 -4.93
CA ALA A 23 17.57 -13.26 -6.21
C ALA A 23 16.10 -13.70 -6.17
N GLU A 24 15.76 -14.79 -5.51
CA GLU A 24 14.39 -15.22 -5.28
C GLU A 24 13.60 -14.15 -4.52
N ALA A 25 14.16 -13.64 -3.41
CA ALA A 25 13.54 -12.61 -2.60
C ALA A 25 13.30 -11.33 -3.40
N ILE A 26 14.26 -10.91 -4.23
CA ILE A 26 14.12 -9.75 -5.13
C ILE A 26 12.99 -9.98 -6.13
N PHE A 27 12.96 -11.13 -6.83
CA PHE A 27 11.95 -11.38 -7.87
C PHE A 27 10.53 -11.48 -7.32
N LEU A 28 10.35 -12.10 -6.15
CA LEU A 28 9.06 -12.14 -5.47
C LEU A 28 8.63 -10.77 -4.94
N ALA A 29 9.58 -9.97 -4.47
CA ALA A 29 9.33 -8.61 -4.06
C ALA A 29 8.90 -7.72 -5.23
N PHE A 30 9.54 -7.85 -6.41
CA PHE A 30 9.09 -7.18 -7.64
C PHE A 30 7.69 -7.60 -8.03
N LEU A 31 7.38 -8.90 -7.99
CA LEU A 31 6.07 -9.42 -8.34
C LEU A 31 4.96 -8.81 -7.48
N ALA A 32 5.14 -8.77 -6.16
CA ALA A 32 4.17 -8.17 -5.26
C ALA A 32 4.13 -6.63 -5.40
N THR A 33 5.27 -5.98 -5.62
CA THR A 33 5.35 -4.52 -5.81
C THR A 33 4.64 -4.08 -7.09
N ALA A 34 4.68 -4.85 -8.18
CA ALA A 34 4.02 -4.49 -9.43
C ALA A 34 2.51 -4.22 -9.25
N GLY A 35 1.84 -4.97 -8.37
CA GLY A 35 0.43 -4.73 -8.04
C GLY A 35 0.19 -3.56 -7.08
N LEU A 36 1.22 -3.07 -6.37
CA LEU A 36 1.12 -1.97 -5.39
C LEU A 36 1.74 -0.66 -5.88
N PHE A 37 2.47 -0.68 -7.00
CA PHE A 37 3.31 0.44 -7.40
C PHE A 37 2.53 1.73 -7.62
N TYR A 38 1.31 1.66 -8.14
CA TYR A 38 0.42 2.81 -8.25
C TYR A 38 0.12 3.48 -6.90
N VAL A 39 -0.03 2.70 -5.82
CA VAL A 39 -0.35 3.24 -4.48
C VAL A 39 0.78 4.15 -3.98
N ASN A 40 2.03 3.79 -4.27
CA ASN A 40 3.21 4.57 -3.88
C ASN A 40 3.33 5.88 -4.67
N LEU A 41 2.67 5.97 -5.82
CA LEU A 41 2.70 7.11 -6.73
C LEU A 41 1.41 7.96 -6.69
N GLY A 42 0.51 7.73 -5.72
CA GLY A 42 -0.81 8.35 -5.68
C GLY A 42 -0.79 9.86 -5.91
N GLY A 43 0.06 10.60 -5.19
CA GLY A 43 0.22 12.04 -5.34
C GLY A 43 0.78 12.45 -6.72
N ALA A 44 1.73 11.69 -7.26
CA ALA A 44 2.28 11.94 -8.59
C ALA A 44 1.22 11.72 -9.70
N PHE A 45 0.39 10.68 -9.57
CA PHE A 45 -0.74 10.44 -10.48
C PHE A 45 -1.83 11.49 -10.36
N LEU A 46 -2.17 11.90 -9.13
CA LEU A 46 -3.14 12.97 -8.90
C LEU A 46 -2.68 14.25 -9.62
N SER A 47 -1.44 14.67 -9.40
CA SER A 47 -0.84 15.83 -10.07
C SER A 47 -0.77 15.65 -11.59
N ALA A 48 -0.43 14.45 -12.08
CA ALA A 48 -0.41 14.15 -13.50
C ALA A 48 -1.80 14.29 -14.17
N PHE A 49 -2.86 13.92 -13.48
CA PHE A 49 -4.23 14.11 -13.97
C PHE A 49 -4.64 15.57 -13.99
N VAL A 50 -4.29 16.33 -12.94
CA VAL A 50 -4.58 17.77 -12.88
C VAL A 50 -3.84 18.53 -13.97
N ASP A 51 -2.53 18.40 -14.04
CA ASP A 51 -1.69 19.15 -14.96
C ASP A 51 -1.80 18.65 -16.42
N GLY A 52 -1.81 17.33 -16.58
CA GLY A 52 -1.73 16.73 -17.91
C GLY A 52 -3.07 16.58 -18.62
N LEU A 53 -4.17 16.42 -17.90
CA LEU A 53 -5.51 16.31 -18.47
C LEU A 53 -6.37 17.56 -18.23
N GLY A 54 -5.90 18.52 -17.43
CA GLY A 54 -6.63 19.73 -17.10
C GLY A 54 -7.92 19.47 -16.29
N ILE A 55 -7.99 18.37 -15.56
CA ILE A 55 -9.16 18.04 -14.74
C ILE A 55 -9.04 18.63 -13.34
N SER A 56 -10.17 18.79 -12.64
CA SER A 56 -10.16 19.30 -11.28
C SER A 56 -9.44 18.36 -10.31
N ARG A 57 -8.88 18.92 -9.24
CA ARG A 57 -8.28 18.15 -8.12
C ARG A 57 -9.26 17.16 -7.51
N GLU A 58 -10.53 17.53 -7.45
CA GLU A 58 -11.64 16.67 -7.03
C GLU A 58 -11.73 15.43 -7.93
N SER A 59 -11.84 15.63 -9.25
CA SER A 59 -11.91 14.54 -10.22
C SER A 59 -10.67 13.64 -10.18
N ALA A 60 -9.48 14.22 -10.05
CA ALA A 60 -8.22 13.48 -9.91
C ALA A 60 -8.19 12.63 -8.62
N GLY A 61 -8.75 13.15 -7.51
CA GLY A 61 -8.93 12.43 -6.26
C GLY A 61 -9.86 11.23 -6.41
N TYR A 62 -10.98 11.35 -7.12
CA TYR A 62 -11.87 10.22 -7.41
C TYR A 62 -11.18 9.13 -8.21
N ILE A 63 -10.40 9.50 -9.24
CA ILE A 63 -9.66 8.55 -10.07
C ILE A 63 -8.61 7.80 -9.24
N THR A 64 -7.83 8.53 -8.42
CA THR A 64 -6.79 7.96 -7.56
C THR A 64 -7.39 7.03 -6.49
N SER A 65 -8.49 7.47 -5.88
CA SER A 65 -9.24 6.69 -4.90
C SER A 65 -9.80 5.40 -5.50
N ALA A 66 -10.37 5.47 -6.69
CA ALA A 66 -10.94 4.31 -7.38
C ALA A 66 -9.91 3.19 -7.58
N ASN A 67 -8.68 3.53 -7.96
CA ASN A 67 -7.60 2.55 -8.06
C ASN A 67 -7.30 1.86 -6.72
N LYS A 68 -7.20 2.63 -5.65
CA LYS A 68 -6.91 2.09 -4.31
C LYS A 68 -8.05 1.21 -3.77
N TYR A 69 -9.32 1.59 -4.01
CA TYR A 69 -10.47 0.74 -3.70
C TYR A 69 -10.41 -0.56 -4.51
N GLY A 70 -10.14 -0.46 -5.81
CA GLY A 70 -9.93 -1.64 -6.65
C GLY A 70 -8.87 -2.56 -6.05
N ALA A 71 -7.72 -2.01 -5.64
CA ALA A 71 -6.63 -2.79 -5.04
C ALA A 71 -7.04 -3.47 -3.72
N ALA A 72 -7.87 -2.82 -2.90
CA ALA A 72 -8.40 -3.43 -1.68
C ALA A 72 -9.32 -4.62 -2.00
N PHE A 73 -10.27 -4.45 -2.93
CA PHE A 73 -11.18 -5.51 -3.36
C PHE A 73 -10.46 -6.63 -4.09
N GLY A 74 -9.51 -6.30 -4.98
CA GLY A 74 -8.71 -7.31 -5.69
C GLY A 74 -7.88 -8.18 -4.75
N ALA A 75 -7.26 -7.57 -3.72
CA ALA A 75 -6.51 -8.32 -2.71
C ALA A 75 -7.42 -9.19 -1.84
N LEU A 76 -8.61 -8.69 -1.48
CA LEU A 76 -9.60 -9.50 -0.75
C LEU A 76 -10.06 -10.69 -1.61
N PHE A 77 -10.35 -10.46 -2.89
CA PHE A 77 -10.80 -11.50 -3.82
C PHE A 77 -9.73 -12.57 -4.06
N ALA A 78 -8.46 -12.15 -4.06
CA ALA A 78 -7.32 -13.08 -4.18
C ALA A 78 -7.32 -14.13 -3.07
N THR A 79 -7.75 -13.80 -1.83
CA THR A 79 -7.75 -14.76 -0.72
C THR A 79 -8.60 -16.00 -0.99
N PHE A 80 -9.65 -15.87 -1.81
CA PHE A 80 -10.54 -16.97 -2.18
C PHE A 80 -10.05 -17.76 -3.39
N LEU A 81 -9.34 -17.12 -4.33
CA LEU A 81 -9.00 -17.73 -5.63
C LEU A 81 -7.59 -18.31 -5.69
N VAL A 82 -6.64 -17.75 -4.93
CA VAL A 82 -5.20 -18.07 -5.07
C VAL A 82 -4.90 -19.56 -4.86
N LYS A 83 -5.68 -20.25 -4.02
CA LYS A 83 -5.51 -21.70 -3.78
C LYS A 83 -5.82 -22.57 -5.00
N ASN A 84 -6.66 -22.08 -5.92
CA ASN A 84 -7.23 -22.87 -7.03
C ASN A 84 -6.62 -22.52 -8.40
N VAL A 85 -5.67 -21.58 -8.47
CA VAL A 85 -5.13 -21.11 -9.75
C VAL A 85 -3.62 -21.39 -9.87
N PRO A 86 -3.14 -21.75 -11.09
CA PRO A 86 -1.73 -21.93 -11.35
C PRO A 86 -1.03 -20.56 -11.26
N TRP A 87 -0.31 -20.31 -10.18
CA TRP A 87 0.19 -19.00 -9.81
C TRP A 87 1.02 -18.31 -10.90
N ARG A 88 1.91 -19.04 -11.59
CA ARG A 88 2.79 -18.45 -12.60
C ARG A 88 2.02 -17.94 -13.81
N ARG A 89 1.07 -18.75 -14.30
CA ARG A 89 0.21 -18.37 -15.41
C ARG A 89 -0.70 -17.21 -15.03
N SER A 90 -1.25 -17.23 -13.82
CA SER A 90 -2.07 -16.14 -13.28
C SER A 90 -1.28 -14.87 -13.13
N ALA A 91 -0.05 -14.92 -12.59
CA ALA A 91 0.84 -13.76 -12.49
C ALA A 91 1.16 -13.15 -13.86
N PHE A 92 1.49 -14.00 -14.86
CA PHE A 92 1.75 -13.55 -16.22
C PHE A 92 0.53 -12.84 -16.84
N LEU A 93 -0.64 -13.49 -16.78
CA LEU A 93 -1.88 -12.91 -17.32
C LEU A 93 -2.26 -11.61 -16.62
N THR A 94 -2.06 -11.55 -15.33
CA THR A 94 -2.34 -10.33 -14.52
C THR A 94 -1.40 -9.19 -14.90
N LEU A 95 -0.10 -9.46 -15.10
CA LEU A 95 0.86 -8.45 -15.57
C LEU A 95 0.53 -7.96 -16.97
N VAL A 96 0.17 -8.87 -17.89
CA VAL A 96 -0.30 -8.51 -19.24
C VAL A 96 -1.55 -7.63 -19.15
N ALA A 97 -2.51 -7.97 -18.30
CA ALA A 97 -3.72 -7.19 -18.08
C ALA A 97 -3.41 -5.79 -17.53
N LEU A 98 -2.51 -5.66 -16.54
CA LEU A 98 -2.06 -4.36 -16.01
C LEU A 98 -1.45 -3.49 -17.12
N ILE A 99 -0.51 -4.03 -17.89
CA ILE A 99 0.11 -3.33 -19.02
C ILE A 99 -0.96 -2.89 -20.03
N SER A 100 -1.91 -3.78 -20.37
CA SER A 100 -2.98 -3.46 -21.33
C SER A 100 -3.87 -2.32 -20.83
N VAL A 101 -4.26 -2.33 -19.55
CA VAL A 101 -5.08 -1.29 -18.96
C VAL A 101 -4.32 0.04 -18.88
N ASP A 102 -3.02 0.02 -18.58
CA ASP A 102 -2.19 1.22 -18.60
C ASP A 102 -2.02 1.78 -20.02
N LEU A 103 -1.81 0.93 -21.03
CA LEU A 103 -1.77 1.34 -22.44
C LEU A 103 -3.09 1.99 -22.88
N VAL A 104 -4.23 1.42 -22.52
CA VAL A 104 -5.54 2.02 -22.81
C VAL A 104 -5.67 3.38 -22.15
N SER A 105 -5.12 3.53 -20.93
CA SER A 105 -5.23 4.78 -20.17
C SER A 105 -4.53 5.97 -20.81
N PHE A 106 -3.56 5.75 -21.70
CA PHE A 106 -2.93 6.84 -22.50
C PHE A 106 -3.94 7.62 -23.36
N PHE A 107 -5.00 6.96 -23.77
CA PHE A 107 -5.98 7.52 -24.70
C PHE A 107 -7.25 8.04 -24.00
N LEU A 108 -7.31 7.93 -22.68
CA LEU A 108 -8.50 8.29 -21.90
C LEU A 108 -8.35 9.69 -21.30
N THR A 109 -9.37 10.51 -21.55
CA THR A 109 -9.49 11.88 -21.00
C THR A 109 -10.77 12.06 -20.18
N ASN A 110 -11.77 11.19 -20.37
CA ASN A 110 -13.04 11.28 -19.66
C ASN A 110 -12.90 10.77 -18.22
N VAL A 111 -13.30 11.58 -17.25
CA VAL A 111 -13.18 11.29 -15.80
C VAL A 111 -13.89 10.00 -15.42
N THR A 112 -15.14 9.80 -15.83
CA THR A 112 -15.94 8.62 -15.48
C THR A 112 -15.28 7.34 -16.00
N THR A 113 -14.80 7.38 -17.25
CA THR A 113 -14.09 6.25 -17.86
C THR A 113 -12.77 5.96 -17.11
N LEU A 114 -12.02 7.02 -16.74
CA LEU A 114 -10.79 6.86 -15.96
C LEU A 114 -11.08 6.26 -14.57
N VAL A 115 -12.13 6.67 -13.88
CA VAL A 115 -12.54 6.09 -12.58
C VAL A 115 -12.76 4.57 -12.73
N LEU A 116 -13.53 4.14 -13.73
CA LEU A 116 -13.83 2.72 -13.96
C LEU A 116 -12.58 1.93 -14.36
N VAL A 117 -11.78 2.48 -15.26
CA VAL A 117 -10.54 1.83 -15.72
C VAL A 117 -9.50 1.76 -14.60
N ARG A 118 -9.37 2.80 -13.79
CA ARG A 118 -8.45 2.78 -12.64
C ARG A 118 -8.93 1.86 -11.51
N PHE A 119 -10.22 1.75 -11.27
CA PHE A 119 -10.77 0.73 -10.36
C PHE A 119 -10.44 -0.69 -10.85
N THR A 120 -10.61 -0.95 -12.15
CA THR A 120 -10.26 -2.23 -12.77
C THR A 120 -8.76 -2.51 -12.67
N HIS A 121 -7.91 -1.52 -13.00
CA HIS A 121 -6.46 -1.63 -12.82
C HIS A 121 -6.09 -1.98 -11.37
N GLY A 122 -6.67 -1.26 -10.40
CA GLY A 122 -6.47 -1.53 -8.99
C GLY A 122 -6.88 -2.96 -8.60
N SER A 123 -8.04 -3.43 -9.09
CA SER A 123 -8.53 -4.79 -8.80
C SER A 123 -7.59 -5.87 -9.33
N ILE A 124 -7.06 -5.69 -10.53
CA ILE A 124 -6.06 -6.56 -11.13
C ILE A 124 -4.75 -6.51 -10.31
N GLY A 125 -4.28 -5.31 -9.96
CA GLY A 125 -3.08 -5.12 -9.13
C GLY A 125 -3.22 -5.74 -7.74
N GLY A 126 -4.37 -5.53 -7.08
CA GLY A 126 -4.66 -6.12 -5.78
C GLY A 126 -4.67 -7.64 -5.80
N PHE A 127 -5.22 -8.25 -6.86
CA PHE A 127 -5.15 -9.70 -7.07
C PHE A 127 -3.71 -10.18 -7.21
N LEU A 128 -2.88 -9.48 -7.97
CA LEU A 128 -1.45 -9.79 -8.13
C LEU A 128 -0.70 -9.72 -6.79
N VAL A 129 -1.01 -8.73 -5.95
CA VAL A 129 -0.45 -8.62 -4.60
C VAL A 129 -0.82 -9.84 -3.75
N GLY A 130 -2.09 -10.21 -3.72
CA GLY A 130 -2.55 -11.39 -2.98
C GLY A 130 -1.88 -12.67 -3.47
N LEU A 131 -1.73 -12.83 -4.78
CA LEU A 131 -0.99 -13.93 -5.39
C LEU A 131 0.49 -13.92 -4.97
N GLY A 132 1.16 -12.77 -5.05
CA GLY A 132 2.54 -12.60 -4.61
C GLY A 132 2.74 -12.96 -3.14
N PHE A 133 1.86 -12.48 -2.26
CA PHE A 133 1.91 -12.78 -0.83
C PHE A 133 1.71 -14.27 -0.53
N SER A 134 0.82 -14.93 -1.25
CA SER A 134 0.61 -16.38 -1.09
C SER A 134 1.84 -17.20 -1.48
N ILE A 135 2.62 -16.74 -2.47
CA ILE A 135 3.86 -17.38 -2.88
C ILE A 135 4.97 -17.09 -1.86
N ILE A 136 5.08 -15.83 -1.41
CA ILE A 136 6.04 -15.43 -0.38
C ILE A 136 5.84 -16.28 0.88
N ALA A 137 4.60 -16.51 1.29
CA ALA A 137 4.29 -17.34 2.46
C ALA A 137 4.76 -18.80 2.33
N LYS A 138 4.98 -19.31 1.10
CA LYS A 138 5.49 -20.66 0.82
C LYS A 138 7.03 -20.73 0.72
N THR A 139 7.74 -19.61 0.85
CA THR A 139 9.19 -19.59 0.91
C THR A 139 9.67 -20.06 2.29
N ARG A 140 10.92 -20.55 2.39
CA ARG A 140 11.48 -20.98 3.68
C ARG A 140 11.69 -19.84 4.67
N SER A 141 11.84 -18.61 4.18
CA SER A 141 12.09 -17.40 4.98
C SER A 141 11.16 -16.26 4.56
N PRO A 142 9.83 -16.35 4.80
CA PRO A 142 8.87 -15.31 4.38
C PRO A 142 9.24 -13.92 4.88
N ASP A 143 9.69 -13.80 6.13
CA ASP A 143 10.04 -12.51 6.74
C ASP A 143 11.16 -11.81 5.97
N ARG A 144 12.16 -12.56 5.49
CA ARG A 144 13.24 -12.02 4.65
C ARG A 144 12.71 -11.49 3.33
N VAL A 145 11.76 -12.20 2.70
CA VAL A 145 11.16 -11.79 1.43
C VAL A 145 10.24 -10.58 1.62
N PHE A 146 9.47 -10.52 2.70
CA PHE A 146 8.69 -9.33 3.05
C PHE A 146 9.59 -8.13 3.36
N GLY A 147 10.71 -8.33 4.04
CA GLY A 147 11.72 -7.28 4.24
C GLY A 147 12.26 -6.75 2.92
N MET A 148 12.58 -7.64 1.97
CA MET A 148 12.99 -7.27 0.61
C MET A 148 11.89 -6.51 -0.15
N LEU A 149 10.62 -6.92 0.00
CA LEU A 149 9.46 -6.23 -0.58
C LEU A 149 9.39 -4.77 -0.12
N VAL A 150 9.52 -4.54 1.18
CA VAL A 150 9.52 -3.17 1.74
C VAL A 150 10.70 -2.37 1.18
N ALA A 151 11.90 -2.95 1.13
CA ALA A 151 13.08 -2.29 0.58
C ALA A 151 12.88 -1.91 -0.90
N ILE A 152 12.33 -2.80 -1.72
CA ILE A 152 12.03 -2.53 -3.14
C ILE A 152 10.96 -1.46 -3.27
N GLN A 153 9.89 -1.51 -2.48
CA GLN A 153 8.83 -0.50 -2.51
C GLN A 153 9.37 0.90 -2.20
N TYR A 154 10.15 1.05 -1.13
CA TYR A 154 10.72 2.36 -0.77
C TYR A 154 11.75 2.83 -1.80
N THR A 155 12.62 1.95 -2.30
CA THR A 155 13.64 2.30 -3.28
C THR A 155 13.00 2.76 -4.59
N PHE A 156 12.14 1.94 -5.19
CA PHE A 156 11.51 2.28 -6.46
C PHE A 156 10.42 3.34 -6.31
N GLY A 157 9.75 3.40 -5.15
CA GLY A 157 8.87 4.51 -4.80
C GLY A 157 9.60 5.85 -4.77
N SER A 158 10.79 5.90 -4.14
CA SER A 158 11.61 7.12 -4.10
C SER A 158 12.11 7.53 -5.50
N ILE A 159 12.60 6.56 -6.30
CA ILE A 159 13.02 6.80 -7.69
C ILE A 159 11.85 7.35 -8.49
N ALA A 160 10.66 6.78 -8.34
CA ALA A 160 9.50 7.18 -9.10
C ALA A 160 8.95 8.56 -8.64
N ILE A 161 8.94 8.87 -7.34
CA ILE A 161 8.59 10.21 -6.83
C ILE A 161 9.59 11.27 -7.35
N PHE A 162 10.87 10.90 -7.48
CA PHE A 162 11.89 11.79 -8.03
C PHE A 162 11.72 12.04 -9.53
N THR A 163 11.36 11.00 -10.30
CA THR A 163 11.41 11.04 -11.77
C THR A 163 10.05 11.31 -12.41
N VAL A 164 8.99 10.66 -11.95
CA VAL A 164 7.68 10.66 -12.63
C VAL A 164 7.07 12.07 -12.73
N PRO A 165 7.04 12.92 -11.68
CA PRO A 165 6.46 14.25 -11.82
C PRO A 165 7.20 15.12 -12.87
N LYS A 166 8.54 15.01 -12.91
CA LYS A 166 9.37 15.73 -13.90
C LYS A 166 9.15 15.22 -15.33
N LEU A 167 8.95 13.90 -15.48
CA LEU A 167 8.64 13.30 -16.78
C LEU A 167 7.24 13.70 -17.24
N VAL A 168 6.28 13.80 -16.32
CA VAL A 168 4.92 14.27 -16.61
C VAL A 168 4.94 15.73 -17.07
N GLU A 169 5.72 16.59 -16.41
CA GLU A 169 5.91 17.99 -16.83
C GLU A 169 6.47 18.10 -18.25
N SER A 170 7.39 17.18 -18.65
CA SER A 170 8.06 17.22 -19.95
C SER A 170 7.32 16.48 -21.06
N PHE A 171 6.66 15.36 -20.76
CA PHE A 171 6.08 14.42 -21.73
C PHE A 171 4.57 14.18 -21.55
N GLY A 172 3.94 14.89 -20.62
CA GLY A 172 2.52 14.75 -20.32
C GLY A 172 2.18 13.54 -19.43
N PRO A 173 0.86 13.34 -19.14
CA PRO A 173 0.38 12.36 -18.16
C PRO A 173 0.69 10.91 -18.55
N GLY A 174 0.91 10.64 -19.83
CA GLY A 174 1.32 9.33 -20.33
C GLY A 174 2.62 8.82 -19.70
N ALA A 175 3.54 9.70 -19.29
CA ALA A 175 4.78 9.30 -18.63
C ALA A 175 4.55 8.55 -17.31
N ALA A 176 3.49 8.89 -16.56
CA ALA A 176 3.13 8.19 -15.32
C ALA A 176 2.67 6.75 -15.61
N PHE A 177 1.83 6.54 -16.63
CA PHE A 177 1.44 5.19 -17.06
C PHE A 177 2.64 4.41 -17.61
N GLY A 178 3.53 5.10 -18.37
CA GLY A 178 4.78 4.51 -18.86
C GLY A 178 5.65 3.94 -17.75
N ALA A 179 5.73 4.61 -16.60
CA ALA A 179 6.45 4.11 -15.43
C ALA A 179 5.85 2.81 -14.86
N LEU A 180 4.50 2.69 -14.81
CA LEU A 180 3.82 1.45 -14.38
C LEU A 180 4.06 0.32 -15.38
N ILE A 181 3.96 0.61 -16.68
CA ILE A 181 4.21 -0.37 -17.75
C ILE A 181 5.65 -0.87 -17.67
N LEU A 182 6.63 0.03 -17.53
CA LEU A 182 8.04 -0.33 -17.42
C LEU A 182 8.29 -1.25 -16.21
N PHE A 183 7.72 -0.91 -15.04
CA PHE A 183 7.87 -1.75 -13.85
C PHE A 183 7.24 -3.13 -14.04
N SER A 184 6.06 -3.20 -14.66
CA SER A 184 5.36 -4.45 -14.96
C SER A 184 6.12 -5.30 -15.99
N LEU A 185 6.71 -4.69 -17.02
CA LEU A 185 7.55 -5.36 -18.02
C LEU A 185 8.82 -5.94 -17.38
N VAL A 186 9.52 -5.15 -16.56
CA VAL A 186 10.70 -5.65 -15.82
C VAL A 186 10.32 -6.83 -14.94
N THR A 187 9.22 -6.74 -14.19
CA THR A 187 8.70 -7.83 -13.37
C THR A 187 8.39 -9.08 -14.21
N MET A 188 7.77 -8.90 -15.36
CA MET A 188 7.41 -10.00 -16.26
C MET A 188 8.66 -10.75 -16.77
N THR A 189 9.78 -10.06 -17.03
CA THR A 189 11.04 -10.72 -17.43
C THR A 189 11.63 -11.59 -16.31
N MET A 190 11.34 -11.29 -15.04
CA MET A 190 11.82 -12.06 -13.89
C MET A 190 11.01 -13.34 -13.65
N LEU A 191 9.73 -13.35 -14.06
CA LEU A 191 8.77 -14.43 -13.76
C LEU A 191 9.25 -15.84 -14.19
N PRO A 192 9.90 -16.04 -15.36
CA PRO A 192 10.40 -17.36 -15.77
C PRO A 192 11.47 -17.93 -14.81
N PHE A 193 12.24 -17.09 -14.15
CA PHE A 193 13.37 -17.46 -13.30
C PHE A 193 12.97 -17.78 -11.85
N ILE A 194 11.75 -17.43 -11.41
CA ILE A 194 11.26 -17.73 -10.06
C ILE A 194 11.12 -19.26 -9.92
N PRO A 195 11.51 -19.86 -8.78
CA PRO A 195 11.36 -21.30 -8.53
C PRO A 195 9.91 -21.76 -8.63
N THR A 196 9.69 -23.05 -8.86
CA THR A 196 8.35 -23.63 -8.82
C THR A 196 8.03 -23.98 -7.37
N TYR A 197 6.90 -23.48 -6.88
CA TYR A 197 6.33 -23.86 -5.59
C TYR A 197 5.18 -24.82 -5.91
N SER A 198 5.39 -26.12 -5.71
CA SER A 198 4.35 -27.13 -5.91
C SER A 198 3.57 -27.34 -4.62
N ASN A 199 2.26 -27.55 -4.72
CA ASN A 199 1.44 -27.97 -3.59
C ASN A 199 1.81 -29.41 -3.16
N ASP A 200 2.54 -30.16 -3.98
CA ASP A 200 2.86 -31.57 -3.79
C ASP A 200 4.12 -31.82 -2.95
N GLU A 201 4.99 -30.80 -2.75
CA GLU A 201 6.15 -30.94 -1.85
C GLU A 201 5.80 -30.62 -0.38
N ASP A 202 4.66 -29.98 -0.13
CA ASP A 202 4.13 -29.72 1.22
C ASP A 202 3.22 -30.86 1.73
N GLY A 203 3.46 -32.09 1.29
CA GLY A 203 2.76 -33.29 1.76
C GLY A 203 2.94 -33.62 3.26
N ALA A 204 3.23 -32.62 4.08
CA ALA A 204 3.34 -32.71 5.53
C ALA A 204 2.33 -31.82 6.29
N LEU A 205 1.52 -31.05 5.61
CA LEU A 205 0.30 -30.51 6.23
C LEU A 205 -0.86 -31.38 5.75
N ASN A 206 -1.09 -32.48 6.48
CA ASN A 206 -2.28 -33.29 6.33
C ASN A 206 -3.51 -32.41 6.38
N THR A 207 -4.10 -32.13 5.21
CA THR A 207 -5.39 -31.43 5.09
C THR A 207 -6.56 -32.31 5.51
N ASP A 208 -6.33 -33.47 6.14
CA ASP A 208 -7.36 -34.33 6.73
C ASP A 208 -7.70 -33.97 8.18
N ASP A 209 -6.91 -33.14 8.84
CA ASP A 209 -7.37 -32.46 10.03
C ASP A 209 -8.22 -31.26 9.55
N GLN A 210 -9.51 -31.52 9.33
CA GLN A 210 -10.51 -30.46 9.39
C GLN A 210 -10.39 -29.86 10.79
N GLU A 211 -9.54 -28.81 10.93
CA GLU A 211 -9.59 -27.99 12.12
C GLU A 211 -11.06 -27.65 12.37
N PRO A 212 -11.59 -27.94 13.55
CA PRO A 212 -12.96 -27.58 13.88
C PRO A 212 -13.12 -26.07 13.57
N PRO A 213 -14.26 -25.65 13.02
CA PRO A 213 -14.46 -24.25 12.62
C PRO A 213 -14.03 -23.39 13.80
N ALA A 214 -12.99 -22.56 13.56
CA ALA A 214 -12.37 -21.76 14.59
C ALA A 214 -13.47 -21.04 15.39
N PRO A 215 -13.44 -21.08 16.73
CA PRO A 215 -14.49 -20.51 17.56
C PRO A 215 -14.71 -19.05 17.18
N ALA A 216 -15.96 -18.60 17.21
CA ALA A 216 -16.29 -17.21 16.94
C ALA A 216 -15.54 -16.31 17.94
N LEU A 217 -15.11 -15.13 17.46
CA LEU A 217 -14.49 -14.13 18.31
C LEU A 217 -15.35 -13.93 19.58
N SER A 218 -14.72 -13.99 20.76
CA SER A 218 -15.44 -13.78 22.01
C SER A 218 -16.23 -12.47 21.95
N ARG A 219 -17.51 -12.52 22.32
CA ARG A 219 -18.39 -11.33 22.28
C ARG A 219 -17.80 -10.14 23.02
N GLY A 220 -17.03 -10.38 24.09
CA GLY A 220 -16.35 -9.33 24.85
C GLY A 220 -15.21 -8.65 24.09
N LEU A 221 -14.58 -9.32 23.14
CA LEU A 221 -13.49 -8.76 22.33
C LEU A 221 -13.96 -8.10 21.03
N LEU A 222 -15.22 -8.27 20.63
CA LEU A 222 -15.78 -7.64 19.42
C LEU A 222 -15.71 -6.10 19.50
N PHE A 223 -16.04 -5.53 20.64
CA PHE A 223 -16.02 -4.07 20.81
C PHE A 223 -14.59 -3.49 20.79
N PRO A 224 -13.62 -3.98 21.57
CA PRO A 224 -12.23 -3.53 21.46
C PRO A 224 -11.64 -3.72 20.05
N ALA A 225 -11.92 -4.84 19.40
CA ALA A 225 -11.46 -5.10 18.03
C ALA A 225 -12.05 -4.11 17.03
N SER A 226 -13.35 -3.77 17.14
CA SER A 226 -13.97 -2.76 16.27
C SER A 226 -13.36 -1.37 16.45
N LEU A 227 -13.01 -0.98 17.68
CA LEU A 227 -12.32 0.28 17.96
C LEU A 227 -10.92 0.30 17.33
N ALA A 228 -10.15 -0.80 17.44
CA ALA A 228 -8.83 -0.90 16.83
C ALA A 228 -8.88 -0.87 15.30
N LEU A 229 -9.87 -1.54 14.68
CA LEU A 229 -10.09 -1.50 13.24
C LEU A 229 -10.49 -0.08 12.77
N THR A 230 -11.37 0.59 13.52
CA THR A 230 -11.75 1.99 13.23
C THR A 230 -10.55 2.92 13.38
N ALA A 231 -9.72 2.75 14.39
CA ALA A 231 -8.49 3.51 14.56
C ALA A 231 -7.53 3.32 13.37
N LEU A 232 -7.33 2.09 12.92
CA LEU A 232 -6.51 1.79 11.74
C LEU A 232 -7.08 2.45 10.48
N PHE A 233 -8.40 2.39 10.27
CA PHE A 233 -9.07 3.06 9.15
C PHE A 233 -8.85 4.57 9.19
N LEU A 234 -9.09 5.21 10.33
CA LEU A 234 -8.90 6.65 10.52
C LEU A 234 -7.45 7.06 10.28
N PHE A 235 -6.48 6.29 10.81
CA PHE A 235 -5.07 6.57 10.62
C PHE A 235 -4.68 6.58 9.14
N GLN A 236 -5.08 5.54 8.41
CA GLN A 236 -4.77 5.42 6.99
C GLN A 236 -5.48 6.47 6.14
N THR A 237 -6.76 6.73 6.44
CA THR A 237 -7.55 7.74 5.73
C THR A 237 -6.97 9.13 5.90
N SER A 238 -6.61 9.49 7.14
CA SER A 238 -6.08 10.82 7.46
C SER A 238 -4.72 11.06 6.81
N ASN A 239 -3.80 10.10 6.91
CA ASN A 239 -2.48 10.25 6.29
C ASN A 239 -2.60 10.35 4.76
N MET A 240 -3.38 9.47 4.13
CA MET A 240 -3.48 9.44 2.68
C MET A 240 -4.30 10.60 2.10
N GLY A 241 -5.23 11.14 2.90
CA GLY A 241 -5.99 12.33 2.54
C GLY A 241 -5.12 13.55 2.27
N VAL A 242 -4.01 13.72 2.99
CA VAL A 242 -3.04 14.80 2.75
C VAL A 242 -1.95 14.36 1.79
N ALA A 243 -1.41 13.14 1.94
CA ALA A 243 -0.26 12.67 1.16
C ALA A 243 -0.50 12.65 -0.35
N ASP A 244 -1.72 12.28 -0.81
CA ASP A 244 -2.02 12.27 -2.24
C ASP A 244 -2.16 13.69 -2.83
N TYR A 245 -2.47 14.69 -2.01
CA TYR A 245 -2.61 16.09 -2.45
C TYR A 245 -1.37 16.96 -2.15
N VAL A 246 -0.32 16.39 -1.58
CA VAL A 246 0.84 17.16 -1.11
C VAL A 246 1.56 17.91 -2.24
N ILE A 247 1.59 17.34 -3.44
CA ILE A 247 2.18 18.01 -4.61
C ILE A 247 1.32 19.22 -5.00
N GLU A 248 0.00 19.06 -5.03
CA GLU A 248 -0.93 20.16 -5.32
C GLU A 248 -0.87 21.25 -4.26
N LEU A 249 -0.79 20.88 -2.98
CA LEU A 249 -0.58 21.82 -1.87
C LEU A 249 0.71 22.61 -2.06
N GLY A 250 1.81 21.94 -2.42
CA GLY A 250 3.09 22.60 -2.67
C GLY A 250 3.06 23.53 -3.88
N LYS A 251 2.37 23.16 -4.96
CA LYS A 251 2.19 24.01 -6.16
C LYS A 251 1.41 25.29 -5.83
N ASP A 252 0.40 25.21 -4.96
CA ASP A 252 -0.34 26.40 -4.50
C ASP A 252 0.53 27.37 -3.70
N GLN A 253 1.65 26.89 -3.14
CA GLN A 253 2.65 27.75 -2.49
C GLN A 253 3.70 28.28 -3.47
N GLY A 254 3.58 27.98 -4.77
CA GLY A 254 4.52 28.40 -5.80
C GLY A 254 5.78 27.52 -5.92
N TYR A 255 5.82 26.35 -5.30
CA TYR A 255 6.96 25.45 -5.43
C TYR A 255 6.97 24.75 -6.78
N SER A 256 8.15 24.71 -7.40
CA SER A 256 8.34 24.00 -8.67
C SER A 256 8.24 22.49 -8.51
N ILE A 257 7.83 21.79 -9.57
CA ILE A 257 7.78 20.31 -9.60
C ILE A 257 9.15 19.69 -9.29
N GLY A 258 10.23 20.30 -9.80
CA GLY A 258 11.59 19.86 -9.52
C GLY A 258 11.94 19.92 -8.04
N TYR A 259 11.56 21.00 -7.35
CA TYR A 259 11.73 21.15 -5.90
C TYR A 259 10.88 20.13 -5.13
N LEU A 260 9.60 20.01 -5.45
CA LEU A 260 8.68 19.08 -4.79
C LEU A 260 9.13 17.63 -4.95
N SER A 261 9.55 17.22 -6.15
CA SER A 261 10.07 15.86 -6.37
C SER A 261 11.29 15.55 -5.51
N ASN A 262 12.24 16.51 -5.42
CA ASN A 262 13.42 16.34 -4.59
C ASN A 262 13.07 16.25 -3.11
N LEU A 263 12.24 17.19 -2.63
CA LEU A 263 11.79 17.26 -1.23
C LEU A 263 11.08 15.98 -0.81
N LEU A 264 10.09 15.54 -1.58
CA LEU A 264 9.31 14.34 -1.27
C LEU A 264 10.15 13.07 -1.35
N THR A 265 11.14 13.02 -2.26
CA THR A 265 12.10 11.90 -2.31
C THR A 265 12.91 11.82 -1.04
N VAL A 266 13.47 12.93 -0.56
CA VAL A 266 14.23 12.96 0.70
C VAL A 266 13.32 12.60 1.87
N ALA A 267 12.11 13.16 1.95
CA ALA A 267 11.14 12.83 2.97
C ALA A 267 10.79 11.33 3.00
N ASN A 268 10.63 10.70 1.83
CA ASN A 268 10.35 9.26 1.71
C ASN A 268 11.54 8.39 2.17
N VAL A 269 12.77 8.81 1.89
CA VAL A 269 13.97 8.13 2.42
C VAL A 269 14.04 8.26 3.94
N VAL A 270 13.78 9.45 4.48
CA VAL A 270 13.74 9.70 5.93
C VAL A 270 12.65 8.85 6.60
N ALA A 271 11.51 8.63 5.93
CA ALA A 271 10.41 7.80 6.44
C ALA A 271 10.83 6.36 6.78
N ILE A 272 11.88 5.82 6.13
CA ILE A 272 12.44 4.48 6.44
C ILE A 272 12.87 4.39 7.91
N SER A 273 13.32 5.50 8.52
CA SER A 273 13.68 5.54 9.93
C SER A 273 12.54 5.14 10.86
N GLY A 274 11.27 5.41 10.49
CA GLY A 274 10.10 4.99 11.24
C GLY A 274 9.99 3.46 11.35
N ALA A 275 10.22 2.75 10.26
CA ALA A 275 10.23 1.28 10.26
C ALA A 275 11.43 0.72 11.08
N LEU A 276 12.59 1.36 11.01
CA LEU A 276 13.76 0.99 11.82
C LEU A 276 13.47 1.19 13.31
N LEU A 277 12.79 2.25 13.69
CA LEU A 277 12.37 2.46 15.08
C LEU A 277 11.49 1.33 15.61
N VAL A 278 10.55 0.82 14.79
CA VAL A 278 9.74 -0.35 15.16
C VAL A 278 10.63 -1.56 15.42
N TYR A 279 11.60 -1.81 14.54
CA TYR A 279 12.53 -2.93 14.69
C TYR A 279 13.32 -2.87 16.02
N PHE A 280 13.84 -1.70 16.39
CA PHE A 280 14.63 -1.54 17.62
C PHE A 280 13.78 -1.50 18.91
N LEU A 281 12.59 -0.89 18.85
CA LEU A 281 11.72 -0.77 20.02
C LEU A 281 10.94 -2.06 20.28
N GLY A 282 10.51 -2.77 19.23
CA GLY A 282 9.66 -3.95 19.34
C GLY A 282 8.41 -3.65 20.16
N THR A 283 8.06 -4.55 21.09
CA THR A 283 6.90 -4.41 21.97
C THR A 283 7.26 -4.03 23.41
N ARG A 284 8.45 -3.48 23.65
CA ARG A 284 8.96 -3.14 25.01
C ARG A 284 8.04 -2.19 25.79
N PHE A 285 7.33 -1.31 25.10
CA PHE A 285 6.39 -0.34 25.70
C PHE A 285 4.91 -0.71 25.43
N GLY A 286 4.64 -1.98 25.12
CA GLY A 286 3.33 -2.40 24.61
C GLY A 286 3.08 -1.87 23.19
N ARG A 287 1.82 -1.83 22.77
CA ARG A 287 1.42 -1.32 21.45
C ARG A 287 0.70 0.03 21.54
N ALA A 288 -0.10 0.26 22.57
CA ALA A 288 -0.88 1.50 22.68
C ALA A 288 -0.01 2.74 22.84
N VAL A 289 1.07 2.68 23.65
CA VAL A 289 1.95 3.85 23.87
C VAL A 289 2.63 4.30 22.57
N PRO A 290 3.29 3.40 21.79
CA PRO A 290 3.83 3.77 20.50
C PRO A 290 2.78 4.34 19.53
N ILE A 291 1.56 3.75 19.47
CA ILE A 291 0.49 4.25 18.60
C ILE A 291 0.05 5.65 19.05
N LEU A 292 -0.17 5.87 20.35
CA LEU A 292 -0.57 7.17 20.88
C LEU A 292 0.46 8.25 20.55
N LEU A 293 1.73 7.99 20.81
CA LEU A 293 2.82 8.92 20.47
C LEU A 293 2.90 9.17 18.97
N GLY A 294 2.84 8.10 18.16
CA GLY A 294 2.86 8.20 16.70
C GLY A 294 1.70 9.03 16.15
N THR A 295 0.48 8.85 16.67
CA THR A 295 -0.70 9.60 16.23
C THR A 295 -0.69 11.05 16.67
N LEU A 296 -0.21 11.36 17.89
CA LEU A 296 -0.06 12.73 18.38
C LEU A 296 0.98 13.50 17.56
N ILE A 297 2.14 12.87 17.29
CA ILE A 297 3.19 13.46 16.45
C ILE A 297 2.67 13.62 15.02
N ALA A 298 2.05 12.59 14.43
CA ALA A 298 1.48 12.67 13.09
C ALA A 298 0.44 13.80 13.00
N GLY A 299 -0.47 13.91 13.96
CA GLY A 299 -1.49 14.97 14.01
C GLY A 299 -0.87 16.36 14.09
N GLY A 300 0.10 16.54 14.98
CA GLY A 300 0.81 17.82 15.14
C GLY A 300 1.54 18.24 13.85
N PHE A 301 2.27 17.31 13.21
CA PHE A 301 2.99 17.62 11.98
C PHE A 301 2.07 17.71 10.74
N THR A 302 0.94 17.00 10.73
CA THR A 302 -0.11 17.22 9.71
C THR A 302 -0.70 18.63 9.86
N PHE A 303 -0.93 19.11 11.06
CA PHE A 303 -1.41 20.46 11.29
C PHE A 303 -0.43 21.55 10.82
N LEU A 304 0.89 21.26 10.80
CA LEU A 304 1.90 22.19 10.27
C LEU A 304 1.74 22.48 8.78
N PHE A 305 1.01 21.67 8.01
CA PHE A 305 0.71 22.00 6.61
C PHE A 305 -0.10 23.28 6.43
N HIS A 306 -0.69 23.84 7.49
CA HIS A 306 -1.26 25.20 7.46
C HIS A 306 -0.21 26.29 7.17
N TRP A 307 1.06 26.02 7.44
CA TRP A 307 2.18 26.91 7.16
C TRP A 307 3.06 26.38 6.03
N SER A 308 2.44 25.73 5.04
CA SER A 308 3.13 25.13 3.88
C SER A 308 3.90 26.16 3.03
N GLN A 309 3.62 27.46 3.14
CA GLN A 309 4.39 28.54 2.53
C GLN A 309 5.83 28.66 3.09
N ILE A 310 6.11 28.05 4.26
CA ILE A 310 7.45 28.01 4.85
C ILE A 310 8.10 26.68 4.45
N GLU A 311 9.09 26.74 3.56
CA GLU A 311 9.75 25.55 2.98
C GLU A 311 10.22 24.53 4.03
N SER A 312 10.84 25.01 5.11
CA SER A 312 11.34 24.14 6.19
C SER A 312 10.22 23.42 6.92
N LEU A 313 9.08 24.09 7.17
CA LEU A 313 7.91 23.47 7.80
C LEU A 313 7.24 22.48 6.86
N PHE A 314 7.14 22.82 5.57
CA PHE A 314 6.61 21.91 4.55
C PHE A 314 7.45 20.63 4.43
N PHE A 315 8.80 20.77 4.40
CA PHE A 315 9.70 19.62 4.41
C PHE A 315 9.56 18.77 5.68
N ILE A 316 9.63 19.40 6.86
CA ILE A 316 9.58 18.69 8.13
C ILE A 316 8.23 17.99 8.31
N ALA A 317 7.11 18.64 7.93
CA ALA A 317 5.79 18.02 7.96
C ALA A 317 5.74 16.76 7.11
N ASN A 318 6.21 16.80 5.85
CA ASN A 318 6.27 15.64 4.97
C ASN A 318 7.17 14.52 5.53
N ALA A 319 8.35 14.85 6.02
CA ALA A 319 9.30 13.87 6.53
C ALA A 319 8.75 13.17 7.78
N ILE A 320 8.24 13.94 8.76
CA ILE A 320 7.77 13.38 10.03
C ILE A 320 6.44 12.63 9.87
N THR A 321 5.53 13.08 9.03
CA THR A 321 4.30 12.31 8.73
C THR A 321 4.64 10.98 8.05
N GLY A 322 5.64 10.94 7.16
CA GLY A 322 6.16 9.70 6.59
C GLY A 322 6.77 8.77 7.64
N VAL A 323 7.63 9.30 8.53
CA VAL A 323 8.23 8.54 9.65
C VAL A 323 7.15 7.96 10.56
N THR A 324 6.18 8.78 10.96
CA THR A 324 5.10 8.34 11.86
C THR A 324 4.18 7.32 11.21
N TRP A 325 3.96 7.41 9.89
CA TRP A 325 3.21 6.40 9.15
C TRP A 325 3.93 5.04 9.19
N ALA A 326 5.21 5.02 8.84
CA ALA A 326 6.01 3.80 8.81
C ALA A 326 6.20 3.20 10.23
N PHE A 327 6.17 4.04 11.26
CA PHE A 327 6.25 3.65 12.66
C PHE A 327 4.93 3.11 13.22
N THR A 328 3.80 3.79 12.95
CA THR A 328 2.53 3.52 13.65
C THR A 328 1.75 2.35 13.04
N VAL A 329 1.78 2.18 11.70
CA VAL A 329 1.01 1.14 11.01
C VAL A 329 1.33 -0.28 11.50
N PRO A 330 2.60 -0.69 11.69
CA PRO A 330 2.91 -2.02 12.23
C PRO A 330 2.33 -2.25 13.63
N TYR A 331 2.35 -1.23 14.50
CA TYR A 331 1.75 -1.34 15.84
C TYR A 331 0.23 -1.43 15.79
N LEU A 332 -0.44 -0.69 14.89
CA LEU A 332 -1.89 -0.78 14.71
C LEU A 332 -2.32 -2.17 14.21
N LEU A 333 -1.61 -2.71 13.23
CA LEU A 333 -1.85 -4.08 12.75
C LEU A 333 -1.56 -5.11 13.85
N GLY A 334 -0.46 -4.92 14.58
CA GLY A 334 -0.12 -5.75 15.73
C GLY A 334 -1.16 -5.68 16.86
N LEU A 335 -1.76 -4.52 17.11
CA LEU A 335 -2.87 -4.39 18.06
C LEU A 335 -4.10 -5.19 17.60
N CYS A 336 -4.48 -5.08 16.34
CA CYS A 336 -5.58 -5.87 15.78
C CYS A 336 -5.33 -7.39 15.93
N ALA A 337 -4.06 -7.82 15.81
CA ALA A 337 -3.67 -9.22 15.99
C ALA A 337 -3.91 -9.76 17.41
N THR A 338 -3.90 -8.88 18.42
CA THR A 338 -4.10 -9.34 19.82
C THR A 338 -5.52 -9.76 20.15
N PHE A 339 -6.49 -9.41 19.31
CA PHE A 339 -7.90 -9.71 19.58
C PHE A 339 -8.36 -11.06 19.03
N ASP A 340 -7.56 -11.73 18.20
CA ASP A 340 -7.95 -13.00 17.60
C ASP A 340 -6.74 -13.92 17.38
N GLU A 341 -6.68 -15.00 18.13
CA GLU A 341 -5.63 -16.03 18.03
C GLU A 341 -5.64 -16.78 16.68
N HIS A 342 -6.79 -16.78 15.98
CA HIS A 342 -6.97 -17.45 14.68
C HIS A 342 -6.65 -16.55 13.48
N GLY A 343 -6.24 -15.30 13.71
CA GLY A 343 -5.76 -14.40 12.66
C GLY A 343 -6.84 -13.76 11.76
N ARG A 344 -8.13 -13.98 12.01
CA ARG A 344 -9.23 -13.42 11.20
C ARG A 344 -9.27 -11.88 11.28
N VAL A 345 -9.11 -11.34 12.50
CA VAL A 345 -9.11 -9.89 12.73
C VAL A 345 -7.94 -9.24 12.01
N VAL A 346 -6.77 -9.90 11.95
CA VAL A 346 -5.59 -9.37 11.23
C VAL A 346 -5.81 -9.33 9.72
N VAL A 347 -6.41 -10.38 9.15
CA VAL A 347 -6.74 -10.41 7.72
C VAL A 347 -7.73 -9.28 7.38
N PHE A 348 -8.75 -9.13 8.23
CA PHE A 348 -9.72 -8.04 8.07
C PHE A 348 -9.09 -6.67 8.31
N ALA A 349 -8.15 -6.54 9.24
CA ALA A 349 -7.37 -5.30 9.44
C ALA A 349 -6.56 -4.93 8.19
N GLY A 350 -5.97 -5.90 7.52
CA GLY A 350 -5.29 -5.67 6.22
C GLY A 350 -6.22 -5.09 5.17
N PHE A 351 -7.45 -5.58 5.07
CA PHE A 351 -8.49 -5.03 4.19
C PHE A 351 -8.92 -3.62 4.62
N ILE A 352 -9.23 -3.42 5.90
CA ILE A 352 -9.60 -2.11 6.46
C ILE A 352 -8.50 -1.07 6.27
N SER A 353 -7.23 -1.46 6.45
CA SER A 353 -6.07 -0.60 6.16
C SER A 353 -6.09 -0.10 4.72
N LYS A 354 -6.30 -0.98 3.75
CA LYS A 354 -6.38 -0.62 2.32
C LYS A 354 -7.61 0.25 2.01
N MET A 355 -8.75 -0.03 2.64
CA MET A 355 -9.95 0.80 2.55
C MET A 355 -9.69 2.22 3.07
N GLY A 356 -8.95 2.35 4.18
CA GLY A 356 -8.52 3.65 4.70
C GLY A 356 -7.63 4.41 3.71
N LEU A 357 -6.63 3.74 3.13
CA LEU A 357 -5.75 4.33 2.09
C LEU A 357 -6.55 4.84 0.88
N ALA A 358 -7.62 4.12 0.50
CA ALA A 358 -8.49 4.50 -0.61
C ALA A 358 -9.45 5.65 -0.24
N SER A 359 -9.91 5.69 1.02
CA SER A 359 -10.87 6.71 1.49
C SER A 359 -10.21 8.08 1.66
N GLY A 360 -8.90 8.14 1.89
CA GLY A 360 -8.17 9.41 2.05
C GLY A 360 -8.37 10.37 0.87
N PRO A 361 -7.93 10.02 -0.34
CA PRO A 361 -8.10 10.89 -1.51
C PRO A 361 -9.57 11.09 -1.89
N LEU A 362 -10.48 10.14 -1.59
CA LEU A 362 -11.92 10.32 -1.79
C LEU A 362 -12.48 11.44 -0.90
N ILE A 363 -12.18 11.40 0.40
CA ILE A 363 -12.61 12.44 1.34
C ILE A 363 -11.95 13.76 0.97
N GLY A 364 -10.66 13.73 0.62
CA GLY A 364 -9.97 14.91 0.10
C GLY A 364 -10.68 15.53 -1.10
N ALA A 365 -11.08 14.72 -2.08
CA ALA A 365 -11.84 15.16 -3.24
C ALA A 365 -13.17 15.83 -2.84
N MET A 366 -13.93 15.23 -1.92
CA MET A 366 -15.22 15.72 -1.48
C MET A 366 -15.14 17.06 -0.70
N VAL A 367 -14.03 17.30 0.01
CA VAL A 367 -13.92 18.47 0.91
C VAL A 367 -13.04 19.59 0.36
N LEU A 368 -12.29 19.33 -0.72
CA LEU A 368 -11.34 20.30 -1.26
C LEU A 368 -12.05 21.51 -1.91
N GLY A 369 -13.28 21.34 -2.42
CA GLY A 369 -14.11 22.41 -2.98
C GLY A 369 -13.29 23.32 -3.92
N ASP A 370 -13.28 24.63 -3.62
CA ASP A 370 -12.56 25.66 -4.39
C ASP A 370 -11.02 25.64 -4.21
N GLY A 371 -10.45 24.53 -3.73
CA GLY A 371 -9.01 24.36 -3.58
C GLY A 371 -8.44 24.73 -2.20
N ASN A 372 -9.30 24.92 -1.20
CA ASN A 372 -8.84 25.23 0.16
C ASN A 372 -8.42 23.98 0.92
N PHE A 373 -7.12 23.78 1.07
CA PHE A 373 -6.54 22.66 1.82
C PHE A 373 -6.78 22.70 3.33
N THR A 374 -7.24 23.82 3.89
CA THR A 374 -7.52 23.96 5.33
C THR A 374 -8.44 22.86 5.86
N THR A 375 -9.51 22.55 5.15
CA THR A 375 -10.48 21.55 5.58
C THR A 375 -9.89 20.15 5.61
N ILE A 376 -9.13 19.76 4.57
CA ILE A 376 -8.52 18.44 4.51
C ILE A 376 -7.44 18.27 5.59
N ILE A 377 -6.62 19.31 5.85
CA ILE A 377 -5.61 19.33 6.91
C ILE A 377 -6.27 19.16 8.28
N ASN A 378 -7.34 19.91 8.55
CA ASN A 378 -8.08 19.85 9.81
C ASN A 378 -8.74 18.47 10.02
N LEU A 379 -9.39 17.92 9.01
CA LEU A 379 -10.00 16.59 9.08
C LEU A 379 -8.96 15.51 9.29
N ALA A 380 -7.83 15.57 8.58
CA ALA A 380 -6.73 14.62 8.75
C ALA A 380 -6.14 14.70 10.15
N THR A 381 -5.90 15.91 10.65
CA THR A 381 -5.42 16.13 12.04
C THR A 381 -6.40 15.56 13.06
N ALA A 382 -7.68 15.88 12.94
CA ALA A 382 -8.72 15.36 13.82
C ALA A 382 -8.82 13.83 13.78
N GLY A 383 -8.77 13.23 12.60
CA GLY A 383 -8.79 11.78 12.43
C GLY A 383 -7.60 11.07 13.06
N LEU A 384 -6.39 11.68 12.98
CA LEU A 384 -5.19 11.15 13.64
C LEU A 384 -5.31 11.20 15.17
N LEU A 385 -5.83 12.29 15.71
CA LEU A 385 -6.05 12.42 17.17
C LEU A 385 -7.14 11.45 17.66
N LEU A 386 -8.23 11.30 16.89
CA LEU A 386 -9.29 10.32 17.18
C LEU A 386 -8.77 8.88 17.11
N CYS A 387 -7.84 8.57 16.21
CA CYS A 387 -7.18 7.27 16.16
C CYS A 387 -6.52 6.94 17.50
N GLY A 388 -5.73 7.87 18.08
CA GLY A 388 -5.11 7.70 19.39
C GLY A 388 -6.14 7.47 20.51
N ALA A 389 -7.25 8.22 20.50
CA ALA A 389 -8.33 8.06 21.47
C ALA A 389 -9.00 6.66 21.36
N PHE A 390 -9.31 6.20 20.15
CA PHE A 390 -9.90 4.87 19.95
C PHE A 390 -8.97 3.72 20.34
N VAL A 391 -7.66 3.84 20.08
CA VAL A 391 -6.67 2.85 20.53
C VAL A 391 -6.64 2.76 22.06
N THR A 392 -6.59 3.91 22.73
CA THR A 392 -6.60 3.96 24.19
C THR A 392 -7.88 3.33 24.76
N TRP A 393 -9.02 3.63 24.15
CA TRP A 393 -10.30 3.04 24.56
C TRP A 393 -10.37 1.54 24.28
N ALA A 394 -9.85 1.07 23.13
CA ALA A 394 -9.77 -0.35 22.81
C ALA A 394 -8.97 -1.13 23.88
N GLU A 395 -7.81 -0.60 24.27
CA GLU A 395 -6.95 -1.24 25.28
C GLU A 395 -7.62 -1.31 26.67
N VAL A 396 -8.21 -0.19 27.11
CA VAL A 396 -8.92 -0.13 28.40
C VAL A 396 -10.12 -1.09 28.42
N SER A 397 -10.85 -1.18 27.29
CA SER A 397 -12.01 -2.08 27.18
C SER A 397 -11.59 -3.56 27.15
N ALA A 398 -10.47 -3.88 26.50
CA ALA A 398 -9.93 -5.25 26.49
C ALA A 398 -9.46 -5.69 27.88
N LYS A 399 -8.77 -4.82 28.63
CA LYS A 399 -8.34 -5.10 30.01
C LYS A 399 -9.52 -5.36 30.94
N LYS A 400 -10.57 -4.54 30.90
CA LYS A 400 -11.79 -4.76 31.68
C LYS A 400 -12.49 -6.08 31.39
N PHE A 401 -12.30 -6.62 30.19
CA PHE A 401 -12.85 -7.93 29.84
C PHE A 401 -11.98 -9.07 30.36
N ALA A 402 -10.66 -8.93 30.33
CA ALA A 402 -9.71 -9.92 30.85
C ALA A 402 -9.78 -10.08 32.38
N ASP A 403 -10.17 -9.01 33.09
CA ASP A 403 -10.32 -8.99 34.56
C ASP A 403 -11.66 -9.55 35.06
N ARG A 404 -12.56 -9.96 34.16
CA ARG A 404 -13.86 -10.58 34.44
C ARG A 404 -13.86 -12.08 34.21
#